data_27f27e85ae570eb6472ff0ae9ea1a53a
#
_entry.id   27f27e85ae570eb6472ff0ae9ea1a53a
#
_cell.length_a   1.000
_cell.length_b   1.000
_cell.length_c   1.000
_cell.angle_alpha   90.00
_cell.angle_beta   90.00
_cell.angle_gamma   90.00
#
_symmetry.space_group_name_H-M   'P 1'
#
loop_
_entity.id
_entity.type
_entity.pdbx_description
1 polymer ?
#
loop_
_entity_poly.entity_id
_entity_poly.type
_entity_poly.pdbx_seq_one_letter_code
_entity_poly.pdbx_strand_id
1 'polypeptide(L)'
;QIAYTEMHFTHELPANPDRHRLPAPCETLTYELTGDDDFVPSSGLYFTINDFKSFNLTNDLPGQGMKPVIKLDYQQQPANKKAHIRIIDWVRILYFKDDLSGPLDFGLPSRLGLTYETYKLALTEVLLTDVLNEKFDASVRAALNKDSTSIWPQAETGFLVSGYQTDSELFRNNASARQWWMRSGIACFADDAADHFYLPEEYTDPFGNKTKL
;
A
#
# COMPACT_ATOMS: atom_id res chain seq x y z
N GLN A 1 -3.27 7.36 22.33
CA GLN A 1 -2.90 6.96 20.96
C GLN A 1 -4.08 7.30 20.05
N ILE A 2 -3.82 8.00 18.96
CA ILE A 2 -4.83 8.41 17.99
C ILE A 2 -4.46 7.77 16.67
N ALA A 3 -5.43 7.11 16.02
CA ALA A 3 -5.27 6.61 14.67
C ALA A 3 -5.91 7.58 13.66
N TYR A 4 -5.20 7.85 12.59
CA TYR A 4 -5.66 8.62 11.45
C TYR A 4 -5.54 7.77 10.18
N THR A 5 -6.62 7.67 9.42
CA THR A 5 -6.63 6.84 8.20
C THR A 5 -7.00 7.69 7.00
N GLU A 6 -6.20 7.61 5.95
CA GLU A 6 -6.48 8.15 4.63
C GLU A 6 -6.87 7.00 3.70
N MET A 7 -7.88 7.24 2.88
CA MET A 7 -8.32 6.28 1.88
C MET A 7 -8.36 6.97 0.52
N HIS A 8 -7.62 6.43 -0.44
CA HIS A 8 -7.60 6.90 -1.80
C HIS A 8 -8.41 5.95 -2.70
N PHE A 9 -9.06 6.54 -3.69
CA PHE A 9 -9.94 5.81 -4.59
C PHE A 9 -9.41 5.87 -6.02
N THR A 10 -9.78 4.89 -6.80
CA THR A 10 -9.49 4.87 -8.24
C THR A 10 -10.12 6.09 -8.92
N HIS A 11 -9.44 6.61 -9.94
CA HIS A 11 -9.91 7.75 -10.71
C HIS A 11 -9.80 7.46 -12.21
N GLU A 12 -10.79 7.88 -12.97
CA GLU A 12 -10.75 7.77 -14.43
C GLU A 12 -9.79 8.82 -15.01
N LEU A 13 -8.95 8.38 -15.95
CA LEU A 13 -8.28 9.29 -16.88
C LEU A 13 -9.34 9.79 -17.88
N PRO A 14 -9.21 11.00 -18.43
CA PRO A 14 -10.25 11.96 -18.73
C PRO A 14 -11.60 11.36 -19.06
N ALA A 15 -12.62 11.84 -18.38
CA ALA A 15 -13.99 11.37 -18.38
C ALA A 15 -14.45 10.85 -19.74
N ASN A 16 -14.67 9.55 -19.85
CA ASN A 16 -15.53 9.02 -20.89
C ASN A 16 -16.98 9.19 -20.40
N PRO A 17 -17.77 10.11 -20.96
CA PRO A 17 -19.12 10.43 -20.49
C PRO A 17 -20.07 9.22 -20.52
N ASP A 18 -19.75 8.20 -21.31
CA ASP A 18 -20.53 6.98 -21.44
C ASP A 18 -20.20 5.89 -20.40
N ARG A 19 -19.24 6.13 -19.54
CA ARG A 19 -18.77 5.18 -18.54
C ARG A 19 -18.86 5.75 -17.14
N HIS A 20 -20.03 5.65 -16.54
CA HIS A 20 -20.19 6.01 -15.14
C HIS A 20 -19.79 4.81 -14.26
N ARG A 21 -18.66 4.94 -13.53
CA ARG A 21 -18.17 3.94 -12.59
C ARG A 21 -18.03 4.55 -11.20
N LEU A 22 -18.37 3.78 -10.20
CA LEU A 22 -18.08 4.17 -8.83
C LEU A 22 -16.58 3.97 -8.57
N PRO A 23 -15.91 4.94 -7.94
CA PRO A 23 -14.54 4.77 -7.51
C PRO A 23 -14.43 3.62 -6.49
N ALA A 24 -13.41 2.80 -6.63
CA ALA A 24 -13.09 1.73 -5.68
C ALA A 24 -11.86 2.13 -4.84
N PRO A 25 -11.78 1.71 -3.56
CA PRO A 25 -10.59 1.96 -2.76
C PRO A 25 -9.35 1.33 -3.39
N CYS A 26 -8.31 2.11 -3.65
CA CYS A 26 -7.05 1.58 -4.21
C CYS A 26 -5.86 1.73 -3.27
N GLU A 27 -5.95 2.60 -2.26
CA GLU A 27 -4.89 2.79 -1.29
C GLU A 27 -5.47 3.17 0.07
N THR A 28 -4.92 2.61 1.12
CA THR A 28 -5.26 2.94 2.50
C THR A 28 -3.97 3.15 3.29
N LEU A 29 -3.83 4.31 3.92
CA LEU A 29 -2.73 4.64 4.80
C LEU A 29 -3.27 4.86 6.20
N THR A 30 -2.74 4.12 7.17
CA THR A 30 -3.09 4.31 8.58
C THR A 30 -1.87 4.83 9.32
N TYR A 31 -2.08 5.90 10.04
CA TYR A 31 -1.05 6.60 10.80
C TYR A 31 -1.38 6.56 12.28
N GLU A 32 -0.32 6.51 13.09
CA GLU A 32 -0.36 6.84 14.49
C GLU A 32 -0.03 8.31 14.68
N LEU A 33 -0.87 9.02 15.41
CA LEU A 33 -0.62 10.39 15.86
C LEU A 33 -0.27 10.39 17.34
N THR A 34 0.83 11.04 17.68
CA THR A 34 1.30 11.22 19.05
C THR A 34 1.70 12.66 19.28
N GLY A 35 1.57 13.15 20.51
CA GLY A 35 1.93 14.53 20.84
C GLY A 35 0.97 15.16 21.85
N ASP A 36 1.14 14.86 23.14
CA ASP A 36 0.26 15.28 24.21
C ASP A 36 0.21 16.81 24.40
N ASP A 37 1.25 17.53 23.99
CA ASP A 37 1.31 18.99 24.10
C ASP A 37 0.53 19.70 22.96
N ASP A 38 0.40 19.05 21.80
CA ASP A 38 -0.18 19.66 20.60
C ASP A 38 -1.57 19.10 20.27
N PHE A 39 -1.77 17.80 20.45
CA PHE A 39 -3.09 17.17 20.26
C PHE A 39 -3.88 17.18 21.55
N VAL A 40 -4.58 18.30 21.79
CA VAL A 40 -5.42 18.50 22.96
C VAL A 40 -6.86 18.73 22.49
N PRO A 41 -7.86 18.02 23.06
CA PRO A 41 -9.24 18.26 22.70
C PRO A 41 -9.67 19.68 23.06
N SER A 42 -10.24 20.41 22.12
CA SER A 42 -10.69 21.80 22.33
C SER A 42 -11.94 21.92 23.21
N SER A 43 -12.73 20.86 23.32
CA SER A 43 -14.03 20.85 24.00
C SER A 43 -14.14 19.85 25.15
N GLY A 44 -13.04 19.43 25.77
CA GLY A 44 -13.08 18.57 26.95
C GLY A 44 -12.54 17.15 26.75
N LEU A 45 -13.36 16.09 26.84
CA LEU A 45 -12.89 14.71 26.89
C LEU A 45 -12.67 14.05 25.51
N TYR A 46 -13.22 14.59 24.43
CA TYR A 46 -13.23 13.94 23.13
C TYR A 46 -12.65 14.83 22.05
N PHE A 47 -11.88 14.23 21.14
CA PHE A 47 -11.41 14.88 19.94
C PHE A 47 -12.53 15.05 18.92
N THR A 48 -12.49 16.16 18.20
CA THR A 48 -13.30 16.45 17.03
C THR A 48 -12.41 16.58 15.81
N ILE A 49 -12.98 16.47 14.61
CA ILE A 49 -12.21 16.68 13.37
C ILE A 49 -11.55 18.07 13.32
N ASN A 50 -12.14 19.06 13.97
CA ASN A 50 -11.61 20.42 14.00
C ASN A 50 -10.32 20.54 14.80
N ASP A 51 -10.09 19.67 15.79
CA ASP A 51 -8.87 19.65 16.58
C ASP A 51 -7.64 19.29 15.72
N PHE A 52 -7.86 18.58 14.60
CA PHE A 52 -6.81 18.13 13.67
C PHE A 52 -6.67 19.03 12.43
N LYS A 53 -7.68 19.81 12.05
CA LYS A 53 -7.65 20.66 10.85
C LYS A 53 -6.53 21.71 10.85
N SER A 54 -6.03 22.07 12.02
CA SER A 54 -4.93 23.03 12.13
C SER A 54 -3.55 22.41 11.90
N PHE A 55 -3.46 21.09 11.73
CA PHE A 55 -2.22 20.37 11.53
C PHE A 55 -2.07 19.93 10.07
N ASN A 56 -0.84 19.96 9.57
CA ASN A 56 -0.52 19.39 8.26
C ASN A 56 -0.28 17.89 8.39
N LEU A 57 -1.34 17.09 8.36
CA LEU A 57 -1.26 15.62 8.47
C LEU A 57 -0.95 14.96 7.12
N THR A 58 -1.32 15.58 6.01
CA THR A 58 -1.08 15.06 4.66
C THR A 58 0.31 15.40 4.15
N ASN A 59 0.71 14.76 3.06
CA ASN A 59 1.98 15.07 2.38
C ASN A 59 1.91 16.32 1.50
N ASP A 60 0.75 16.93 1.40
CA ASP A 60 0.56 18.12 0.60
C ASP A 60 1.29 19.32 1.20
N LEU A 61 1.57 20.32 0.38
CA LEU A 61 2.21 21.55 0.82
C LEU A 61 1.40 22.14 1.98
N PRO A 62 2.05 22.52 3.10
CA PRO A 62 1.35 23.09 4.22
C PRO A 62 0.61 24.34 3.76
N GLY A 63 -0.70 24.35 3.96
CA GLY A 63 -1.49 25.58 3.82
C GLY A 63 -0.95 26.65 4.75
N GLN A 64 -1.06 27.93 4.36
CA GLN A 64 -0.63 29.02 5.22
C GLN A 64 -1.34 28.91 6.59
N GLY A 65 -0.56 28.87 7.66
CA GLY A 65 -1.06 28.81 9.03
C GLY A 65 -1.26 27.43 9.64
N MET A 66 -0.97 26.36 8.91
CA MET A 66 -1.00 24.99 9.50
C MET A 66 0.20 24.74 10.41
N LYS A 67 -0.05 24.07 11.54
CA LYS A 67 1.00 23.64 12.45
C LYS A 67 1.78 22.48 11.83
N PRO A 68 3.11 22.48 11.94
CA PRO A 68 3.94 21.38 11.45
C PRO A 68 3.71 20.14 12.29
N VAL A 69 3.78 18.97 11.64
CA VAL A 69 3.80 17.66 12.28
C VAL A 69 5.12 16.99 11.92
N ILE A 70 5.80 16.44 12.91
CA ILE A 70 7.07 15.73 12.73
C ILE A 70 6.77 14.35 12.19
N LYS A 71 7.30 14.03 11.00
CA LYS A 71 7.16 12.70 10.40
C LYS A 71 8.20 11.77 10.98
N LEU A 72 7.74 10.62 11.42
CA LEU A 72 8.58 9.54 11.94
C LEU A 72 8.57 8.37 10.95
N ASP A 73 9.74 7.74 10.81
CA ASP A 73 9.82 6.45 10.14
C ASP A 73 9.13 5.36 10.97
N TYR A 74 8.78 4.25 10.32
CA TYR A 74 7.98 3.18 10.93
C TYR A 74 8.52 2.69 12.28
N GLN A 75 9.84 2.57 12.44
CA GLN A 75 10.50 2.07 13.66
C GLN A 75 10.82 3.17 14.67
N GLN A 76 10.72 4.45 14.29
CA GLN A 76 11.14 5.55 15.16
C GLN A 76 10.11 5.81 16.26
N GLN A 77 10.60 6.20 17.43
CA GLN A 77 9.81 6.64 18.56
C GLN A 77 9.80 8.16 18.65
N PRO A 78 8.68 8.77 19.09
CA PRO A 78 8.64 10.22 19.30
C PRO A 78 9.65 10.63 20.36
N ALA A 79 10.50 11.60 20.03
CA ALA A 79 11.54 12.10 20.94
C ALA A 79 11.03 13.09 21.99
N ASN A 80 9.84 13.64 21.81
CA ASN A 80 9.23 14.63 22.68
C ASN A 80 7.69 14.59 22.57
N LYS A 81 6.99 15.48 23.28
CA LYS A 81 5.53 15.54 23.30
C LYS A 81 4.90 16.41 22.21
N LYS A 82 5.67 16.82 21.21
CA LYS A 82 5.16 17.55 20.05
C LYS A 82 4.38 16.66 19.11
N ALA A 83 3.65 17.25 18.17
CA ALA A 83 2.89 16.52 17.19
C ALA A 83 3.79 15.69 16.27
N HIS A 84 3.61 14.38 16.28
CA HIS A 84 4.27 13.43 15.39
C HIS A 84 3.25 12.62 14.63
N ILE A 85 3.59 12.22 13.42
CA ILE A 85 2.84 11.30 12.59
C ILE A 85 3.77 10.18 12.13
N ARG A 86 3.33 8.94 12.30
CA ARG A 86 4.04 7.72 11.89
C ARG A 86 3.09 6.82 11.13
N ILE A 87 3.50 6.36 9.95
CA ILE A 87 2.74 5.35 9.23
C ILE A 87 2.87 4.00 9.95
N ILE A 88 1.76 3.32 10.18
CA ILE A 88 1.72 2.01 10.85
C ILE A 88 1.12 0.92 9.97
N ASP A 89 0.35 1.30 8.95
CA ASP A 89 -0.16 0.38 7.95
C ASP A 89 -0.33 1.10 6.61
N TRP A 90 0.09 0.44 5.53
CA TRP A 90 -0.07 0.95 4.18
C TRP A 90 -0.44 -0.19 3.25
N VAL A 91 -1.62 -0.09 2.68
CA VAL A 91 -2.18 -1.11 1.80
C VAL A 91 -2.49 -0.49 0.44
N ARG A 92 -2.15 -1.19 -0.63
CA ARG A 92 -2.49 -0.87 -2.00
C ARG A 92 -3.21 -2.02 -2.67
N ILE A 93 -4.12 -1.72 -3.59
CA ILE A 93 -4.93 -2.70 -4.30
C ILE A 93 -4.81 -2.45 -5.80
N LEU A 94 -4.47 -3.49 -6.54
CA LEU A 94 -4.60 -3.52 -7.99
C LEU A 94 -5.87 -4.28 -8.38
N TYR A 95 -6.48 -3.84 -9.48
CA TYR A 95 -7.68 -4.45 -10.03
C TYR A 95 -7.36 -5.16 -11.34
N PHE A 96 -8.12 -6.20 -11.65
CA PHE A 96 -8.04 -6.88 -12.94
C PHE A 96 -8.47 -5.96 -14.08
N LYS A 97 -7.85 -6.15 -15.24
CA LYS A 97 -8.41 -5.73 -16.52
C LYS A 97 -9.75 -6.43 -16.75
N ASP A 98 -10.60 -5.82 -17.58
CA ASP A 98 -11.94 -6.35 -17.88
C ASP A 98 -11.91 -7.72 -18.59
N ASP A 99 -10.80 -8.06 -19.24
CA ASP A 99 -10.56 -9.35 -19.91
C ASP A 99 -9.84 -10.37 -19.02
N LEU A 100 -9.64 -10.07 -17.75
CA LEU A 100 -8.93 -10.88 -16.76
C LEU A 100 -7.46 -11.22 -17.11
N SER A 101 -6.89 -10.60 -18.15
CA SER A 101 -5.54 -10.90 -18.64
C SER A 101 -4.40 -10.46 -17.71
N GLY A 102 -4.71 -9.72 -16.65
CA GLY A 102 -3.73 -9.22 -15.69
C GLY A 102 -4.17 -7.93 -14.99
N PRO A 103 -3.26 -7.26 -14.27
CA PRO A 103 -3.60 -6.07 -13.52
C PRO A 103 -3.75 -4.83 -14.40
N LEU A 104 -4.62 -3.93 -13.98
CA LEU A 104 -4.61 -2.53 -14.38
C LEU A 104 -3.46 -1.79 -13.69
N ASP A 105 -3.05 -0.65 -14.26
CA ASP A 105 -2.15 0.28 -13.58
C ASP A 105 -2.80 0.77 -12.27
N PHE A 106 -1.97 1.04 -11.27
CA PHE A 106 -2.41 1.52 -9.96
C PHE A 106 -3.28 2.78 -10.07
N GLY A 107 -4.37 2.78 -9.36
CA GLY A 107 -5.32 3.90 -9.33
C GLY A 107 -6.34 3.90 -10.47
N LEU A 108 -6.27 2.97 -11.42
CA LEU A 108 -7.26 2.88 -12.49
C LEU A 108 -8.48 2.02 -12.08
N PRO A 109 -9.70 2.45 -12.44
CA PRO A 109 -10.91 1.70 -12.13
C PRO A 109 -11.11 0.52 -13.09
N SER A 110 -11.47 -0.64 -12.54
CA SER A 110 -11.90 -1.82 -13.29
C SER A 110 -13.41 -1.81 -13.47
N ARG A 111 -13.91 -2.26 -14.63
CA ARG A 111 -15.35 -2.39 -14.86
C ARG A 111 -15.97 -3.49 -13.99
N LEU A 112 -15.25 -4.57 -13.79
CA LEU A 112 -15.70 -5.69 -12.99
C LEU A 112 -15.47 -5.48 -11.49
N GLY A 113 -14.56 -4.57 -11.10
CA GLY A 113 -14.22 -4.32 -9.72
C GLY A 113 -13.52 -5.50 -9.03
N LEU A 114 -12.98 -6.45 -9.80
CA LEU A 114 -12.30 -7.63 -9.27
C LEU A 114 -10.89 -7.26 -8.83
N THR A 115 -10.57 -7.55 -7.59
CA THR A 115 -9.23 -7.35 -7.04
C THR A 115 -8.25 -8.33 -7.67
N TYR A 116 -7.18 -7.79 -8.29
CA TYR A 116 -6.09 -8.59 -8.80
C TYR A 116 -5.18 -9.06 -7.66
N GLU A 117 -4.62 -8.11 -6.92
CA GLU A 117 -3.70 -8.37 -5.82
C GLU A 117 -3.71 -7.22 -4.83
N THR A 118 -3.52 -7.55 -3.56
CA THR A 118 -3.36 -6.58 -2.47
C THR A 118 -1.91 -6.59 -2.02
N TYR A 119 -1.35 -5.41 -1.82
CA TYR A 119 0.01 -5.18 -1.36
C TYR A 119 -0.01 -4.48 -0.03
N LYS A 120 0.71 -5.02 0.94
CA LYS A 120 0.89 -4.41 2.26
C LYS A 120 2.35 -4.08 2.47
N LEU A 121 2.65 -2.82 2.84
CA LEU A 121 4.02 -2.41 3.16
C LEU A 121 4.53 -3.25 4.33
N ALA A 122 5.62 -3.96 4.10
CA ALA A 122 6.23 -4.84 5.11
C ALA A 122 7.57 -4.30 5.61
N LEU A 123 8.43 -3.87 4.69
CA LEU A 123 9.78 -3.45 5.02
C LEU A 123 10.12 -2.14 4.29
N THR A 124 10.90 -1.29 4.95
CA THR A 124 11.51 -0.11 4.35
C THR A 124 13.03 -0.18 4.46
N GLU A 125 13.74 0.50 3.57
CA GLU A 125 15.20 0.52 3.62
C GLU A 125 15.73 1.08 4.96
N VAL A 126 15.06 2.10 5.48
CA VAL A 126 15.42 2.72 6.76
C VAL A 126 15.25 1.72 7.90
N LEU A 127 14.10 1.02 7.96
CA LEU A 127 13.85 -0.03 8.95
C LEU A 127 14.95 -1.12 8.90
N LEU A 128 15.25 -1.61 7.69
CA LEU A 128 16.25 -2.67 7.52
C LEU A 128 17.65 -2.20 7.89
N THR A 129 18.01 -0.98 7.55
CA THR A 129 19.29 -0.38 7.93
C THR A 129 19.42 -0.23 9.45
N ASP A 130 18.38 0.27 10.10
CA ASP A 130 18.37 0.47 11.55
C ASP A 130 18.41 -0.84 12.34
N VAL A 131 17.69 -1.88 11.86
CA VAL A 131 17.60 -3.17 12.56
C VAL A 131 18.77 -4.09 12.26
N LEU A 132 19.17 -4.20 10.99
CA LEU A 132 20.22 -5.12 10.56
C LEU A 132 21.63 -4.49 10.56
N ASN A 133 21.69 -3.15 10.52
CA ASN A 133 22.92 -2.40 10.50
C ASN A 133 23.88 -2.91 9.39
N GLU A 134 25.13 -3.25 9.73
CA GLU A 134 26.13 -3.76 8.77
C GLU A 134 25.72 -5.08 8.08
N LYS A 135 24.74 -5.81 8.65
CA LYS A 135 24.22 -7.04 8.06
C LYS A 135 23.26 -6.79 6.90
N PHE A 136 22.78 -5.56 6.72
CA PHE A 136 21.98 -5.18 5.56
C PHE A 136 22.89 -4.85 4.37
N ASP A 137 23.54 -5.86 3.86
CA ASP A 137 24.48 -5.75 2.75
C ASP A 137 23.82 -5.96 1.36
N ALA A 138 24.64 -5.96 0.32
CA ALA A 138 24.18 -6.15 -1.05
C ALA A 138 23.56 -7.54 -1.28
N SER A 139 23.97 -8.57 -0.52
CA SER A 139 23.46 -9.94 -0.68
C SER A 139 22.04 -10.06 -0.11
N VAL A 140 21.78 -9.48 1.06
CA VAL A 140 20.44 -9.43 1.67
C VAL A 140 19.50 -8.60 0.79
N ARG A 141 19.97 -7.47 0.28
CA ARG A 141 19.21 -6.61 -0.63
C ARG A 141 18.85 -7.35 -1.93
N ALA A 142 19.81 -8.07 -2.52
CA ALA A 142 19.56 -8.88 -3.70
C ALA A 142 18.58 -10.03 -3.43
N ALA A 143 18.65 -10.66 -2.26
CA ALA A 143 17.69 -11.70 -1.87
C ALA A 143 16.26 -11.16 -1.72
N LEU A 144 16.08 -9.97 -1.16
CA LEU A 144 14.77 -9.32 -1.06
C LEU A 144 14.20 -8.89 -2.41
N ASN A 145 15.07 -8.53 -3.37
CA ASN A 145 14.66 -8.06 -4.70
C ASN A 145 14.50 -9.20 -5.71
N LYS A 146 14.67 -10.45 -5.30
CA LYS A 146 14.86 -11.59 -6.21
C LYS A 146 13.69 -11.85 -7.16
N ASP A 147 12.55 -11.24 -6.96
CA ASP A 147 11.36 -11.44 -7.79
C ASP A 147 10.66 -10.17 -8.22
N SER A 148 11.36 -9.05 -8.13
CA SER A 148 10.79 -7.76 -8.54
C SER A 148 10.43 -7.67 -10.03
N THR A 149 10.94 -8.58 -10.86
CA THR A 149 10.78 -8.56 -12.32
C THR A 149 9.83 -9.61 -12.88
N SER A 150 9.38 -10.55 -12.05
CA SER A 150 8.49 -11.64 -12.49
C SER A 150 7.14 -11.55 -11.80
N ILE A 151 6.09 -11.33 -12.58
CA ILE A 151 4.70 -11.43 -12.11
C ILE A 151 4.36 -12.86 -11.66
N TRP A 152 5.17 -13.82 -12.09
CA TRP A 152 5.07 -15.24 -11.73
C TRP A 152 6.44 -15.79 -11.32
N PRO A 153 6.55 -16.48 -10.19
CA PRO A 153 7.76 -17.22 -9.87
C PRO A 153 7.98 -18.25 -10.97
N GLN A 154 9.10 -18.15 -11.67
CA GLN A 154 9.50 -19.21 -12.57
C GLN A 154 9.93 -20.40 -11.72
N ALA A 155 9.01 -21.33 -11.54
CA ALA A 155 9.21 -22.55 -10.76
C ALA A 155 10.35 -23.46 -11.29
N GLU A 156 10.90 -23.12 -12.45
CA GLU A 156 11.89 -23.97 -13.15
C GLU A 156 13.33 -23.80 -12.64
N THR A 157 13.64 -22.79 -11.84
CA THR A 157 15.04 -22.54 -11.45
C THR A 157 15.42 -22.99 -10.03
N GLY A 158 14.46 -23.49 -9.24
CA GLY A 158 14.73 -24.00 -7.88
C GLY A 158 15.27 -22.94 -6.91
N PHE A 159 15.17 -21.65 -7.24
CA PHE A 159 15.57 -20.56 -6.35
C PHE A 159 14.41 -20.15 -5.43
N LEU A 160 14.72 -19.98 -4.16
CA LEU A 160 13.79 -19.42 -3.19
C LEU A 160 13.45 -17.98 -3.59
N VAL A 161 12.17 -17.71 -3.76
CA VAL A 161 11.62 -16.38 -4.01
C VAL A 161 11.36 -15.69 -2.69
N SER A 162 11.56 -14.36 -2.61
CA SER A 162 11.35 -13.61 -1.36
C SER A 162 9.86 -13.46 -1.03
N GLY A 163 8.99 -13.55 -2.03
CA GLY A 163 7.56 -13.25 -1.91
C GLY A 163 7.24 -11.77 -1.77
N TYR A 164 8.26 -10.89 -1.75
CA TYR A 164 8.07 -9.44 -1.70
C TYR A 164 8.11 -8.82 -3.09
N GLN A 165 7.34 -7.73 -3.26
CA GLN A 165 7.37 -6.88 -4.43
C GLN A 165 8.05 -5.56 -4.09
N THR A 166 8.90 -5.04 -4.97
CA THR A 166 9.51 -3.73 -4.81
C THR A 166 8.64 -2.62 -5.41
N ASP A 167 8.78 -1.41 -4.88
CA ASP A 167 7.94 -0.25 -5.21
C ASP A 167 8.10 0.26 -6.66
N SER A 168 9.28 0.05 -7.27
CA SER A 168 9.69 0.76 -8.48
C SER A 168 8.91 0.41 -9.75
N GLU A 169 8.35 -0.79 -9.84
CA GLU A 169 7.74 -1.26 -11.09
C GLU A 169 6.22 -1.14 -11.11
N LEU A 170 5.56 -1.37 -9.98
CA LEU A 170 4.10 -1.42 -9.93
C LEU A 170 3.45 -0.06 -9.72
N PHE A 171 4.09 0.84 -9.01
CA PHE A 171 3.45 2.05 -8.52
C PHE A 171 3.94 3.35 -9.16
N ARG A 172 4.89 3.29 -10.12
CA ARG A 172 5.42 4.42 -10.89
C ARG A 172 5.79 5.67 -10.08
N ASN A 173 5.93 5.54 -8.78
CA ASN A 173 6.33 6.65 -7.93
C ASN A 173 7.85 6.78 -7.95
N ASN A 174 8.35 8.02 -7.95
CA ASN A 174 9.76 8.38 -7.81
C ASN A 174 10.31 7.81 -6.49
N ALA A 175 10.55 6.51 -6.48
CA ALA A 175 10.99 5.78 -5.32
C ALA A 175 12.47 6.06 -5.05
N SER A 176 12.74 7.15 -4.36
CA SER A 176 14.01 7.33 -3.68
C SER A 176 14.11 6.46 -2.41
N ALA A 177 12.99 5.98 -1.88
CA ALA A 177 12.94 5.05 -0.76
C ALA A 177 12.59 3.64 -1.26
N ARG A 178 13.50 2.71 -1.07
CA ARG A 178 13.24 1.30 -1.36
C ARG A 178 12.28 0.74 -0.33
N GLN A 179 11.18 0.14 -0.83
CA GLN A 179 10.12 -0.45 -0.03
C GLN A 179 9.85 -1.86 -0.54
N TRP A 180 9.54 -2.77 0.38
CA TRP A 180 9.16 -4.14 0.06
C TRP A 180 7.76 -4.40 0.55
N TRP A 181 6.94 -4.87 -0.36
CA TRP A 181 5.51 -5.07 -0.17
C TRP A 181 5.20 -6.56 -0.11
N MET A 182 4.50 -6.96 0.92
CA MET A 182 3.95 -8.29 1.03
C MET A 182 2.73 -8.40 0.10
N ARG A 183 2.67 -9.47 -0.66
CA ARG A 183 1.66 -9.71 -1.68
C ARG A 183 0.56 -10.63 -1.15
N SER A 184 -0.69 -10.45 -1.61
CA SER A 184 -1.75 -11.43 -1.45
C SER A 184 -1.65 -12.54 -2.52
N GLY A 185 -2.56 -13.52 -2.44
CA GLY A 185 -2.78 -14.43 -3.57
C GLY A 185 -3.58 -13.76 -4.68
N ILE A 186 -3.43 -14.30 -5.89
CA ILE A 186 -4.15 -13.87 -7.10
C ILE A 186 -5.22 -14.91 -7.41
N ALA A 187 -6.45 -14.45 -7.66
CA ALA A 187 -7.54 -15.29 -8.09
C ALA A 187 -7.35 -15.72 -9.56
N CYS A 188 -7.59 -17.00 -9.83
CA CYS A 188 -7.62 -17.55 -11.18
C CYS A 188 -9.07 -17.93 -11.53
N PHE A 189 -9.48 -17.57 -12.73
CA PHE A 189 -10.83 -17.74 -13.22
C PHE A 189 -10.87 -18.70 -14.41
N ALA A 190 -12.02 -19.35 -14.64
CA ALA A 190 -12.26 -20.12 -15.85
C ALA A 190 -12.28 -19.23 -17.10
N ASP A 191 -12.07 -19.79 -18.27
CA ASP A 191 -12.13 -19.08 -19.55
C ASP A 191 -13.52 -18.47 -19.82
N ASP A 192 -14.58 -19.09 -19.30
CA ASP A 192 -15.97 -18.67 -19.34
C ASP A 192 -16.45 -18.02 -18.01
N ALA A 193 -15.57 -17.33 -17.32
CA ALA A 193 -15.82 -16.73 -16.00
C ALA A 193 -17.11 -15.90 -15.93
N ALA A 194 -17.52 -15.26 -17.01
CA ALA A 194 -18.76 -14.48 -17.09
C ALA A 194 -20.01 -15.36 -16.84
N ASP A 195 -20.01 -16.59 -17.32
CA ASP A 195 -21.11 -17.54 -17.15
C ASP A 195 -21.13 -18.14 -15.73
N HIS A 196 -20.02 -17.99 -15.01
CA HIS A 196 -19.85 -18.43 -13.62
C HIS A 196 -19.79 -17.27 -12.61
N PHE A 197 -20.38 -16.11 -12.95
CA PHE A 197 -20.45 -14.94 -12.09
C PHE A 197 -19.10 -14.45 -11.57
N TYR A 198 -18.02 -14.69 -12.34
CA TYR A 198 -16.64 -14.36 -11.95
C TYR A 198 -16.22 -14.95 -10.60
N LEU A 199 -16.69 -16.16 -10.29
CA LEU A 199 -16.23 -16.90 -9.14
C LEU A 199 -14.84 -17.49 -9.45
N PRO A 200 -13.83 -17.32 -8.56
CA PRO A 200 -12.53 -17.91 -8.77
C PRO A 200 -12.58 -19.42 -8.56
N GLU A 201 -11.84 -20.16 -9.38
CA GLU A 201 -11.65 -21.60 -9.23
C GLU A 201 -10.42 -21.98 -8.43
N GLU A 202 -9.44 -21.08 -8.40
CA GLU A 202 -8.13 -21.32 -7.80
C GLU A 202 -7.55 -20.00 -7.31
N TYR A 203 -6.72 -20.06 -6.27
CA TYR A 203 -5.83 -18.96 -5.88
C TYR A 203 -4.38 -19.38 -6.01
N THR A 204 -3.54 -18.50 -6.54
CA THR A 204 -2.09 -18.67 -6.58
C THR A 204 -1.45 -17.71 -5.58
N ASP A 205 -0.69 -18.25 -4.61
CA ASP A 205 0.03 -17.46 -3.63
C ASP A 205 1.30 -16.78 -4.21
N PRO A 206 1.96 -15.86 -3.49
CA PRO A 206 3.18 -15.20 -3.96
C PRO A 206 4.35 -16.17 -4.23
N PHE A 207 4.28 -17.41 -3.76
CA PHE A 207 5.30 -18.45 -3.95
C PHE A 207 4.94 -19.43 -5.07
N GLY A 208 3.80 -19.22 -5.75
CA GLY A 208 3.33 -20.03 -6.86
C GLY A 208 2.55 -21.28 -6.44
N ASN A 209 2.25 -21.45 -5.16
CA ASN A 209 1.40 -22.55 -4.72
C ASN A 209 -0.05 -22.26 -5.08
N LYS A 210 -0.74 -23.31 -5.55
CA LYS A 210 -2.11 -23.22 -6.01
C LYS A 210 -3.07 -23.86 -5.03
N THR A 211 -4.13 -23.16 -4.69
CA THR A 211 -5.22 -23.66 -3.86
C THR A 211 -6.50 -23.65 -4.68
N LYS A 212 -7.05 -24.84 -4.94
CA LYS A 212 -8.35 -24.98 -5.62
C LYS A 212 -9.51 -24.79 -4.64
N LEU A 213 -10.60 -24.22 -5.12
CA LEU A 213 -11.84 -24.00 -4.39
C LEU A 213 -12.86 -25.11 -4.65
#